data_47e762cc264cc5b4418d718831b7b50f
#
_entry.id   47e762cc264cc5b4418d718831b7b50f
#
_cell.length_a   1.000
_cell.length_b   1.000
_cell.length_c   1.000
_cell.angle_alpha   90.00
_cell.angle_beta   90.00
_cell.angle_gamma   90.00
#
_symmetry.space_group_name_H-M   'P 1'
#
loop_
_entity.id
_entity.type
_entity.pdbx_description
1 polymer ?
#
loop_
_entity_poly.entity_id
_entity_poly.type
_entity_poly.pdbx_seq_one_letter_code
_entity_poly.pdbx_strand_id
1 'polypeptide(L)'
;MTLIYLLLALFAERMLSKPDHCHSNFYIDKYIDWLNKKSYLTQSVSTSGLSLMWLLPGLLLVAALTIVNVSIIDFAVTLFVLYMAIGCPELRNTYKCYLQAANQGDIDTCNIYTQQLGLGQLEPRTFGQHLIWLNYQRYAAPMIMFVVFGLFGVVAYGCLRTLHGYSQANNIHVQSSLSKVLHVLDWLPIRITAFGFLLVGHFSNALPKWVGFLFDTSTHAKLVLA
;
A
#
# COMPACT_ATOMS: atom_id res chain seq x y z
N MET A 1 19.09 11.06 -6.83
CA MET A 1 18.25 11.81 -5.85
C MET A 1 17.15 10.95 -5.20
N THR A 2 16.49 10.02 -5.92
CA THR A 2 15.40 9.17 -5.39
C THR A 2 15.77 8.37 -4.13
N LEU A 3 16.98 7.82 -4.04
CA LEU A 3 17.45 7.07 -2.86
C LEU A 3 17.55 7.95 -1.61
N ILE A 4 17.95 9.22 -1.76
CA ILE A 4 18.05 10.16 -0.64
C ILE A 4 16.67 10.46 -0.06
N TYR A 5 15.67 10.67 -0.92
CA TYR A 5 14.28 10.87 -0.47
C TYR A 5 13.76 9.65 0.30
N LEU A 6 14.01 8.45 -0.20
CA LEU A 6 13.56 7.21 0.46
C LEU A 6 14.25 7.00 1.80
N LEU A 7 15.57 7.20 1.87
CA LEU A 7 16.34 7.09 3.12
C LEU A 7 15.84 8.11 4.17
N LEU A 8 15.66 9.36 3.77
CA LEU A 8 15.16 10.40 4.67
C LEU A 8 13.72 10.12 5.12
N ALA A 9 12.84 9.66 4.22
CA ALA A 9 11.48 9.31 4.57
C ALA A 9 11.41 8.13 5.54
N LEU A 10 12.21 7.08 5.33
CA LEU A 10 12.32 5.94 6.25
C LEU A 10 12.90 6.34 7.61
N PHE A 11 13.92 7.20 7.60
CA PHE A 11 14.51 7.71 8.84
C PHE A 11 13.48 8.55 9.61
N ALA A 12 12.79 9.46 8.93
CA ALA A 12 11.73 10.28 9.51
C ALA A 12 10.59 9.41 10.08
N GLU A 13 10.16 8.37 9.35
CA GLU A 13 9.12 7.44 9.80
C GLU A 13 9.54 6.68 11.06
N ARG A 14 10.83 6.40 11.21
CA ARG A 14 11.35 5.65 12.36
C ARG A 14 11.56 6.52 13.59
N MET A 15 11.92 7.80 13.40
CA MET A 15 12.23 8.74 14.49
C MET A 15 10.99 9.50 14.98
N LEU A 16 10.06 9.83 14.08
CA LEU A 16 8.86 10.57 14.42
C LEU A 16 7.67 9.61 14.63
N SER A 17 7.02 9.70 15.78
CA SER A 17 5.73 9.09 15.98
C SER A 17 4.69 9.84 15.15
N LYS A 18 4.04 9.15 14.21
CA LYS A 18 2.97 9.77 13.40
C LYS A 18 1.72 9.99 14.26
N PRO A 19 1.22 11.22 14.37
CA PRO A 19 -0.11 11.46 14.91
C PRO A 19 -1.17 10.89 13.96
N ASP A 20 -2.35 10.55 14.50
CA ASP A 20 -3.44 9.88 13.75
C ASP A 20 -3.87 10.63 12.48
N HIS A 21 -3.72 11.95 12.46
CA HIS A 21 -4.01 12.80 11.29
C HIS A 21 -2.95 12.75 10.18
N CYS A 22 -1.78 12.17 10.43
CA CYS A 22 -0.67 12.07 9.47
C CYS A 22 -0.66 10.75 8.68
N HIS A 23 -1.82 10.11 8.48
CA HIS A 23 -1.95 8.95 7.61
C HIS A 23 -2.47 9.37 6.23
N SER A 24 -1.86 8.83 5.18
CA SER A 24 -2.34 9.06 3.81
C SER A 24 -3.83 8.67 3.64
N ASN A 25 -4.26 7.62 4.34
CA ASN A 25 -5.65 7.16 4.31
C ASN A 25 -6.62 8.26 4.75
N PHE A 26 -6.32 9.04 5.79
CA PHE A 26 -7.20 10.11 6.27
C PHE A 26 -7.56 11.15 5.19
N TYR A 27 -6.57 11.58 4.41
CA TYR A 27 -6.80 12.56 3.34
C TYR A 27 -7.51 11.92 2.14
N ILE A 28 -7.19 10.68 1.85
CA ILE A 28 -7.81 9.94 0.74
C ILE A 28 -9.25 9.58 1.10
N ASP A 29 -9.55 9.18 2.34
CA ASP A 29 -10.91 8.93 2.81
C ASP A 29 -11.78 10.19 2.70
N LYS A 30 -11.23 11.34 3.09
CA LYS A 30 -11.91 12.63 2.93
C LYS A 30 -12.16 13.00 1.46
N TYR A 31 -11.25 12.63 0.57
CA TYR A 31 -11.43 12.77 -0.87
C TYR A 31 -12.53 11.83 -1.39
N ILE A 32 -12.58 10.58 -0.92
CA ILE A 32 -13.61 9.61 -1.26
C ILE A 32 -14.99 10.07 -0.76
N ASP A 33 -15.08 10.60 0.45
CA ASP A 33 -16.31 11.17 0.99
C ASP A 33 -16.82 12.35 0.16
N TRP A 34 -15.90 13.19 -0.34
CA TRP A 34 -16.25 14.27 -1.25
C TRP A 34 -16.78 13.76 -2.59
N LEU A 35 -16.15 12.70 -3.16
CA LEU A 35 -16.63 12.03 -4.36
C LEU A 35 -18.02 11.41 -4.18
N ASN A 36 -18.27 10.80 -3.00
CA ASN A 36 -19.57 10.24 -2.66
C ASN A 36 -20.66 11.31 -2.55
N LYS A 37 -20.38 12.43 -1.88
CA LYS A 37 -21.33 13.54 -1.78
C LYS A 37 -21.76 14.10 -3.13
N LYS A 38 -20.90 14.02 -4.15
CA LYS A 38 -21.17 14.42 -5.51
C LYS A 38 -21.78 13.31 -6.39
N SER A 39 -22.13 12.15 -5.80
CA SER A 39 -22.70 10.99 -6.49
C SER A 39 -21.86 10.45 -7.67
N TYR A 40 -20.56 10.71 -7.67
CA TYR A 40 -19.64 10.17 -8.68
C TYR A 40 -19.35 8.68 -8.50
N LEU A 41 -19.61 8.09 -7.31
CA LEU A 41 -19.45 6.68 -7.00
C LEU A 41 -20.78 5.89 -7.11
N THR A 42 -21.77 6.41 -7.81
CA THR A 42 -23.04 5.71 -8.06
C THR A 42 -22.86 4.55 -9.04
N GLN A 43 -23.79 3.60 -9.07
CA GLN A 43 -23.75 2.30 -9.73
C GLN A 43 -23.43 2.30 -11.25
N SER A 44 -23.36 3.45 -11.93
CA SER A 44 -23.16 3.57 -13.37
C SER A 44 -21.84 4.23 -13.78
N VAL A 45 -20.82 4.22 -12.92
CA VAL A 45 -19.54 4.87 -13.28
C VAL A 45 -18.83 4.04 -14.35
N SER A 46 -18.59 4.67 -15.50
CA SER A 46 -17.78 4.12 -16.58
C SER A 46 -16.35 3.86 -16.10
N THR A 47 -15.71 2.80 -16.60
CA THR A 47 -14.29 2.48 -16.31
C THR A 47 -13.34 3.64 -16.56
N SER A 48 -13.64 4.51 -17.52
CA SER A 48 -12.88 5.74 -17.81
C SER A 48 -13.04 6.81 -16.71
N GLY A 49 -14.23 6.97 -16.14
CA GLY A 49 -14.45 7.87 -15.01
C GLY A 49 -13.70 7.44 -13.75
N LEU A 50 -13.64 6.14 -13.53
CA LEU A 50 -12.85 5.57 -12.42
C LEU A 50 -11.36 5.81 -12.56
N SER A 51 -10.78 5.60 -13.75
CA SER A 51 -9.35 5.84 -13.97
C SER A 51 -9.01 7.31 -13.70
N LEU A 52 -9.89 8.23 -14.05
CA LEU A 52 -9.70 9.65 -13.81
C LEU A 52 -9.72 9.97 -12.30
N MET A 53 -10.58 9.31 -11.51
CA MET A 53 -10.70 9.58 -10.07
C MET A 53 -9.43 9.28 -9.27
N TRP A 54 -8.73 8.18 -9.54
CA TRP A 54 -7.52 7.85 -8.77
C TRP A 54 -6.26 8.50 -9.32
N LEU A 55 -6.22 8.89 -10.63
CA LEU A 55 -5.09 9.58 -11.23
C LEU A 55 -5.10 11.09 -10.94
N LEU A 56 -6.29 11.69 -10.78
CA LEU A 56 -6.48 13.14 -10.65
C LEU A 56 -5.70 13.75 -9.48
N PRO A 57 -5.72 13.22 -8.24
CA PRO A 57 -4.98 13.83 -7.14
C PRO A 57 -3.46 13.82 -7.37
N GLY A 58 -2.92 12.76 -7.97
CA GLY A 58 -1.52 12.68 -8.32
C GLY A 58 -1.12 13.69 -9.40
N LEU A 59 -1.95 13.82 -10.45
CA LEU A 59 -1.72 14.80 -11.51
C LEU A 59 -1.80 16.24 -11.01
N LEU A 60 -2.80 16.57 -10.19
CA LEU A 60 -2.95 17.91 -9.61
C LEU A 60 -1.75 18.29 -8.74
N LEU A 61 -1.26 17.34 -7.93
CA LEU A 61 -0.12 17.58 -7.05
C LEU A 61 1.15 17.84 -7.85
N VAL A 62 1.44 17.03 -8.86
CA VAL A 62 2.60 17.23 -9.75
C VAL A 62 2.48 18.53 -10.55
N ALA A 63 1.29 18.82 -11.10
CA ALA A 63 1.06 20.08 -11.82
C ALA A 63 1.24 21.31 -10.92
N ALA A 64 0.78 21.27 -9.69
CA ALA A 64 0.98 22.34 -8.73
C ALA A 64 2.48 22.58 -8.43
N LEU A 65 3.26 21.51 -8.25
CA LEU A 65 4.70 21.62 -8.02
C LEU A 65 5.45 22.17 -9.23
N THR A 66 5.07 21.76 -10.45
CA THR A 66 5.70 22.29 -11.68
C THR A 66 5.40 23.76 -11.90
N ILE A 67 4.22 24.27 -11.47
CA ILE A 67 3.86 25.69 -11.55
C ILE A 67 4.67 26.50 -10.53
N VAL A 68 4.82 26.00 -9.31
CA VAL A 68 5.56 26.69 -8.25
C VAL A 68 7.05 26.75 -8.55
N ASN A 69 7.63 25.74 -9.19
CA ASN A 69 9.00 25.62 -9.69
C ASN A 69 10.09 26.09 -8.69
N VAL A 70 9.88 25.80 -7.40
CA VAL A 70 10.84 26.09 -6.33
C VAL A 70 11.39 24.77 -5.79
N SER A 71 12.66 24.48 -6.03
CA SER A 71 13.30 23.20 -5.67
C SER A 71 13.20 22.85 -4.20
N ILE A 72 13.20 23.83 -3.30
CA ILE A 72 13.07 23.58 -1.85
C ILE A 72 11.66 23.10 -1.50
N ILE A 73 10.64 23.71 -2.11
CA ILE A 73 9.24 23.34 -1.91
C ILE A 73 8.99 21.94 -2.47
N ASP A 74 9.51 21.64 -3.67
CA ASP A 74 9.41 20.33 -4.29
C ASP A 74 10.05 19.26 -3.41
N PHE A 75 11.24 19.52 -2.87
CA PHE A 75 11.92 18.64 -1.92
C PHE A 75 11.08 18.40 -0.67
N ALA A 76 10.58 19.44 -0.03
CA ALA A 76 9.83 19.36 1.22
C ALA A 76 8.50 18.62 1.01
N VAL A 77 7.75 18.93 -0.06
CA VAL A 77 6.47 18.28 -0.37
C VAL A 77 6.66 16.81 -0.72
N THR A 78 7.67 16.48 -1.53
CA THR A 78 7.98 15.09 -1.90
C THR A 78 8.33 14.27 -0.66
N LEU A 79 9.17 14.80 0.23
CA LEU A 79 9.53 14.14 1.47
C LEU A 79 8.31 13.96 2.39
N PHE A 80 7.46 14.98 2.49
CA PHE A 80 6.25 14.92 3.31
C PHE A 80 5.25 13.88 2.78
N VAL A 81 5.00 13.85 1.48
CA VAL A 81 4.09 12.85 0.87
C VAL A 81 4.62 11.43 1.04
N LEU A 82 5.93 11.22 0.84
CA LEU A 82 6.57 9.93 1.11
C LEU A 82 6.46 9.52 2.57
N TYR A 83 6.73 10.44 3.50
CA TYR A 83 6.56 10.20 4.93
C TYR A 83 5.13 9.78 5.27
N MET A 84 4.12 10.41 4.64
CA MET A 84 2.72 10.05 4.81
C MET A 84 2.37 8.68 4.23
N ALA A 85 2.93 8.35 3.05
CA ALA A 85 2.60 7.14 2.31
C ALA A 85 3.28 5.88 2.87
N ILE A 86 4.49 6.01 3.44
CA ILE A 86 5.28 4.89 3.94
C ILE A 86 4.91 4.62 5.41
N GLY A 87 4.67 3.35 5.73
CA GLY A 87 4.45 2.89 7.10
C GLY A 87 3.02 3.12 7.63
N CYS A 88 2.72 2.37 8.68
CA CYS A 88 1.48 2.47 9.45
C CYS A 88 1.80 2.19 10.93
N PRO A 89 1.87 3.21 11.79
CA PRO A 89 2.20 3.03 13.20
C PRO A 89 1.16 2.20 13.96
N GLU A 90 -0.12 2.28 13.60
CA GLU A 90 -1.17 1.43 14.18
C GLU A 90 -0.86 -0.05 13.99
N LEU A 91 -0.54 -0.45 12.76
CA LEU A 91 -0.20 -1.83 12.44
C LEU A 91 1.03 -2.31 13.21
N ARG A 92 2.03 -1.45 13.38
CA ARG A 92 3.22 -1.74 14.17
C ARG A 92 2.90 -1.88 15.66
N ASN A 93 2.04 -1.03 16.20
CA ASN A 93 1.62 -1.10 17.60
C ASN A 93 0.77 -2.35 17.85
N THR A 94 -0.19 -2.66 16.99
CA THR A 94 -0.99 -3.88 17.08
C THR A 94 -0.12 -5.13 17.02
N TYR A 95 0.90 -5.14 16.16
CA TYR A 95 1.86 -6.25 16.10
C TYR A 95 2.70 -6.36 17.38
N LYS A 96 3.13 -5.24 17.98
CA LYS A 96 3.83 -5.27 19.28
C LYS A 96 2.94 -5.83 20.39
N CYS A 97 1.68 -5.40 20.46
CA CYS A 97 0.71 -5.93 21.42
C CYS A 97 0.46 -7.43 21.21
N TYR A 98 0.38 -7.88 19.94
CA TYR A 98 0.32 -9.31 19.61
C TYR A 98 1.52 -10.08 20.17
N LEU A 99 2.75 -9.57 19.97
CA LEU A 99 3.96 -10.22 20.48
C LEU A 99 3.99 -10.28 22.02
N GLN A 100 3.51 -9.23 22.69
CA GLN A 100 3.41 -9.21 24.15
C GLN A 100 2.43 -10.26 24.67
N ALA A 101 1.23 -10.35 24.06
CA ALA A 101 0.23 -11.37 24.38
C ALA A 101 0.75 -12.79 24.11
N ALA A 102 1.45 -12.99 22.99
CA ALA A 102 2.05 -14.28 22.63
C ALA A 102 3.13 -14.72 23.65
N ASN A 103 3.95 -13.78 24.13
CA ASN A 103 4.95 -14.06 25.17
C ASN A 103 4.31 -14.38 26.53
N GLN A 104 3.11 -13.90 26.79
CA GLN A 104 2.35 -14.19 28.01
C GLN A 104 1.52 -15.50 27.89
N GLY A 105 1.44 -16.07 26.69
CA GLY A 105 0.65 -17.27 26.40
C GLY A 105 -0.87 -17.00 26.34
N ASP A 106 -1.29 -15.76 26.23
CA ASP A 106 -2.69 -15.36 26.13
C ASP A 106 -3.20 -15.53 24.68
N ILE A 107 -3.76 -16.70 24.40
CA ILE A 107 -4.25 -17.09 23.07
C ILE A 107 -5.44 -16.23 22.64
N ASP A 108 -6.33 -15.87 23.56
CA ASP A 108 -7.54 -15.11 23.25
C ASP A 108 -7.18 -13.69 22.79
N THR A 109 -6.30 -13.04 23.52
CA THR A 109 -5.78 -11.71 23.14
C THR A 109 -4.98 -11.76 21.84
N CYS A 110 -4.21 -12.83 21.58
CA CYS A 110 -3.53 -13.04 20.30
C CYS A 110 -4.53 -13.11 19.13
N ASN A 111 -5.64 -13.80 19.29
CA ASN A 111 -6.68 -13.91 18.26
C ASN A 111 -7.33 -12.55 17.97
N ILE A 112 -7.58 -11.73 18.99
CA ILE A 112 -8.12 -10.38 18.82
C ILE A 112 -7.16 -9.53 18.00
N TYR A 113 -5.87 -9.49 18.33
CA TYR A 113 -4.88 -8.72 17.57
C TYR A 113 -4.67 -9.25 16.15
N THR A 114 -4.77 -10.56 15.94
CA THR A 114 -4.71 -11.17 14.61
C THR A 114 -5.87 -10.70 13.72
N GLN A 115 -7.07 -10.62 14.28
CA GLN A 115 -8.24 -10.07 13.58
C GLN A 115 -8.09 -8.56 13.30
N GLN A 116 -7.57 -7.79 14.25
CA GLN A 116 -7.28 -6.36 14.03
C GLN A 116 -6.23 -6.13 12.94
N LEU A 117 -5.27 -7.05 12.78
CA LEU A 117 -4.31 -7.04 11.68
C LEU A 117 -4.94 -7.44 10.34
N GLY A 118 -6.23 -7.82 10.33
CA GLY A 118 -6.99 -8.13 9.11
C GLY A 118 -6.92 -9.57 8.65
N LEU A 119 -6.41 -10.50 9.47
CA LEU A 119 -6.47 -11.93 9.20
C LEU A 119 -7.81 -12.47 9.67
N GLY A 120 -8.74 -12.71 8.74
CA GLY A 120 -10.01 -13.37 9.03
C GLY A 120 -9.82 -14.84 9.36
N GLN A 121 -10.72 -15.43 10.18
CA GLN A 121 -10.70 -16.84 10.55
C GLN A 121 -10.80 -17.81 9.35
N LEU A 122 -11.26 -17.33 8.20
CA LEU A 122 -11.47 -18.10 6.98
C LEU A 122 -10.32 -18.02 5.97
N GLU A 123 -9.27 -17.25 6.25
CA GLU A 123 -8.14 -17.14 5.32
C GLU A 123 -7.19 -18.35 5.50
N PRO A 124 -6.87 -19.09 4.42
CA PRO A 124 -6.00 -20.29 4.48
C PRO A 124 -4.52 -19.94 4.66
N ARG A 125 -4.21 -18.73 5.10
CA ARG A 125 -2.83 -18.23 5.24
C ARG A 125 -2.32 -18.34 6.64
N THR A 126 -1.02 -18.60 6.74
CA THR A 126 -0.32 -18.45 8.01
C THR A 126 -0.20 -16.97 8.39
N PHE A 127 -0.21 -16.68 9.68
CA PHE A 127 -0.04 -15.33 10.20
C PHE A 127 1.22 -14.65 9.65
N GLY A 128 2.34 -15.40 9.50
CA GLY A 128 3.58 -14.89 8.92
C GLY A 128 3.42 -14.43 7.46
N GLN A 129 2.73 -15.21 6.63
CA GLN A 129 2.45 -14.84 5.24
C GLN A 129 1.58 -13.57 5.15
N HIS A 130 0.62 -13.43 6.06
CA HIS A 130 -0.20 -12.22 6.14
C HIS A 130 0.63 -10.99 6.53
N LEU A 131 1.54 -11.11 7.50
CA LEU A 131 2.46 -10.03 7.88
C LEU A 131 3.39 -9.61 6.73
N ILE A 132 3.92 -10.56 5.96
CA ILE A 132 4.71 -10.27 4.75
C ILE A 132 3.88 -9.44 3.77
N TRP A 133 2.63 -9.83 3.54
CA TRP A 133 1.71 -9.10 2.68
C TRP A 133 1.43 -7.67 3.17
N LEU A 134 1.18 -7.48 4.47
CA LEU A 134 1.01 -6.16 5.08
C LEU A 134 2.26 -5.29 4.94
N ASN A 135 3.43 -5.86 5.18
CA ASN A 135 4.70 -5.16 5.02
C ASN A 135 4.95 -4.74 3.57
N TYR A 136 4.70 -5.64 2.62
CA TYR A 136 4.73 -5.30 1.20
C TYR A 136 3.84 -4.10 0.90
N GLN A 137 2.59 -4.14 1.35
CA GLN A 137 1.61 -3.10 1.05
C GLN A 137 1.98 -1.72 1.61
N ARG A 138 2.55 -1.68 2.82
CA ARG A 138 2.79 -0.43 3.55
C ARG A 138 4.18 0.16 3.35
N TYR A 139 5.14 -0.66 2.91
CA TYR A 139 6.53 -0.24 2.72
C TYR A 139 7.01 -0.48 1.28
N ALA A 140 7.06 -1.74 0.84
CA ALA A 140 7.71 -2.08 -0.43
C ALA A 140 6.99 -1.49 -1.64
N ALA A 141 5.66 -1.61 -1.72
CA ALA A 141 4.90 -1.11 -2.85
C ALA A 141 4.99 0.42 -3.04
N PRO A 142 4.77 1.28 -2.01
CA PRO A 142 4.96 2.71 -2.14
C PRO A 142 6.39 3.11 -2.54
N MET A 143 7.41 2.44 -1.98
CA MET A 143 8.81 2.72 -2.31
C MET A 143 9.12 2.41 -3.78
N ILE A 144 8.69 1.25 -4.27
CA ILE A 144 8.92 0.85 -5.66
C ILE A 144 8.14 1.76 -6.60
N MET A 145 6.89 2.11 -6.27
CA MET A 145 6.11 3.07 -7.05
C MET A 145 6.77 4.45 -7.11
N PHE A 146 7.41 4.87 -6.02
CA PHE A 146 8.19 6.11 -6.03
C PHE A 146 9.41 6.03 -6.95
N VAL A 147 10.13 4.92 -6.94
CA VAL A 147 11.31 4.74 -7.81
C VAL A 147 10.91 4.73 -9.28
N VAL A 148 9.78 4.11 -9.64
CA VAL A 148 9.35 3.94 -11.04
C VAL A 148 8.62 5.18 -11.58
N PHE A 149 7.68 5.72 -10.82
CA PHE A 149 6.77 6.79 -11.27
C PHE A 149 6.92 8.10 -10.49
N GLY A 150 7.86 8.18 -9.57
CA GLY A 150 8.06 9.36 -8.73
C GLY A 150 6.89 9.62 -7.78
N LEU A 151 6.72 10.91 -7.43
CA LEU A 151 5.68 11.37 -6.53
C LEU A 151 4.26 11.04 -7.02
N PHE A 152 4.03 11.16 -8.34
CA PHE A 152 2.78 10.79 -8.97
C PHE A 152 2.38 9.33 -8.67
N GLY A 153 3.33 8.40 -8.82
CA GLY A 153 3.10 6.97 -8.60
C GLY A 153 2.66 6.64 -7.18
N VAL A 154 3.29 7.28 -6.19
CA VAL A 154 2.94 7.05 -4.78
C VAL A 154 1.52 7.50 -4.47
N VAL A 155 1.14 8.71 -4.91
CA VAL A 155 -0.19 9.28 -4.66
C VAL A 155 -1.26 8.49 -5.41
N ALA A 156 -1.04 8.22 -6.69
CA ALA A 156 -1.98 7.46 -7.51
C ALA A 156 -2.20 6.03 -6.96
N TYR A 157 -1.12 5.35 -6.56
CA TYR A 157 -1.19 4.02 -5.95
C TYR A 157 -1.93 4.03 -4.62
N GLY A 158 -1.65 5.01 -3.75
CA GLY A 158 -2.36 5.20 -2.48
C GLY A 158 -3.86 5.41 -2.69
N CYS A 159 -4.24 6.31 -3.61
CA CYS A 159 -5.64 6.56 -3.95
C CYS A 159 -6.34 5.32 -4.51
N LEU A 160 -5.71 4.61 -5.44
CA LEU A 160 -6.26 3.39 -6.02
C LEU A 160 -6.50 2.32 -4.96
N ARG A 161 -5.57 2.17 -4.02
CA ARG A 161 -5.66 1.17 -2.98
C ARG A 161 -6.76 1.47 -1.96
N THR A 162 -6.88 2.73 -1.54
CA THR A 162 -7.94 3.14 -0.62
C THR A 162 -9.31 3.06 -1.30
N LEU A 163 -9.43 3.46 -2.57
CA LEU A 163 -10.65 3.28 -3.36
C LEU A 163 -11.05 1.80 -3.49
N HIS A 164 -10.09 0.91 -3.71
CA HIS A 164 -10.35 -0.53 -3.75
C HIS A 164 -10.87 -1.04 -2.40
N GLY A 165 -10.25 -0.65 -1.29
CA GLY A 165 -10.71 -1.01 0.06
C GLY A 165 -12.11 -0.49 0.35
N TYR A 166 -12.39 0.76 -0.01
CA TYR A 166 -13.71 1.37 0.13
C TYR A 166 -14.77 0.64 -0.72
N SER A 167 -14.45 0.31 -1.97
CA SER A 167 -15.37 -0.41 -2.86
C SER A 167 -15.65 -1.84 -2.38
N GLN A 168 -14.68 -2.48 -1.74
CA GLN A 168 -14.83 -3.79 -1.15
C GLN A 168 -15.73 -3.76 0.10
N ALA A 169 -15.57 -2.75 0.95
CA ALA A 169 -16.39 -2.59 2.16
C ALA A 169 -17.86 -2.28 1.83
N ASN A 170 -18.13 -1.56 0.74
CA ASN A 170 -19.47 -1.14 0.34
C ASN A 170 -20.09 -1.98 -0.80
N ASN A 171 -19.44 -3.09 -1.23
CA ASN A 171 -19.91 -3.99 -2.29
C ASN A 171 -20.27 -3.26 -3.60
N ILE A 172 -19.48 -2.28 -4.01
CA ILE A 172 -19.73 -1.50 -5.21
C ILE A 172 -19.31 -2.29 -6.47
N HIS A 173 -20.07 -2.28 -7.53
CA HIS A 173 -19.80 -3.02 -8.79
C HIS A 173 -18.43 -2.73 -9.42
N VAL A 174 -17.82 -1.63 -9.07
CA VAL A 174 -16.53 -1.14 -9.53
C VAL A 174 -15.34 -1.95 -8.99
N GLN A 175 -15.54 -2.75 -7.96
CA GLN A 175 -14.50 -3.55 -7.29
C GLN A 175 -13.69 -4.41 -8.26
N SER A 176 -14.35 -5.06 -9.24
CA SER A 176 -13.68 -5.94 -10.21
C SER A 176 -12.70 -5.19 -11.13
N SER A 177 -13.05 -3.97 -11.54
CA SER A 177 -12.19 -3.14 -12.38
C SER A 177 -10.99 -2.59 -11.61
N LEU A 178 -11.20 -2.11 -10.37
CA LEU A 178 -10.13 -1.65 -9.48
C LEU A 178 -9.17 -2.78 -9.13
N SER A 179 -9.69 -3.98 -8.87
CA SER A 179 -8.89 -5.18 -8.60
C SER A 179 -7.98 -5.54 -9.77
N LYS A 180 -8.47 -5.46 -11.02
CA LYS A 180 -7.65 -5.72 -12.22
C LYS A 180 -6.54 -4.69 -12.37
N VAL A 181 -6.83 -3.39 -12.18
CA VAL A 181 -5.82 -2.34 -12.26
C VAL A 181 -4.76 -2.51 -11.18
N LEU A 182 -5.18 -2.79 -9.93
CA LEU A 182 -4.25 -3.10 -8.84
C LEU A 182 -3.38 -4.30 -9.17
N HIS A 183 -3.96 -5.37 -9.71
CA HIS A 183 -3.21 -6.57 -10.08
C HIS A 183 -2.10 -6.26 -11.10
N VAL A 184 -2.39 -5.44 -12.10
CA VAL A 184 -1.41 -5.01 -13.11
C VAL A 184 -0.32 -4.12 -12.48
N LEU A 185 -0.70 -3.16 -11.63
CA LEU A 185 0.25 -2.27 -10.96
C LEU A 185 1.12 -3.00 -9.93
N ASP A 186 0.56 -3.93 -9.19
CA ASP A 186 1.28 -4.73 -8.20
C ASP A 186 2.17 -5.81 -8.85
N TRP A 187 1.98 -6.11 -10.15
CA TRP A 187 2.72 -7.13 -10.86
C TRP A 187 4.25 -6.95 -10.75
N LEU A 188 4.74 -5.76 -11.04
CA LEU A 188 6.17 -5.43 -10.98
C LEU A 188 6.69 -5.33 -9.54
N PRO A 189 6.06 -4.55 -8.63
CA PRO A 189 6.54 -4.42 -7.25
C PRO A 189 6.62 -5.74 -6.49
N ILE A 190 5.66 -6.64 -6.69
CA ILE A 190 5.65 -7.94 -6.03
C ILE A 190 6.83 -8.79 -6.45
N ARG A 191 7.18 -8.82 -7.74
CA ARG A 191 8.31 -9.61 -8.24
C ARG A 191 9.63 -9.09 -7.74
N ILE A 192 9.80 -7.77 -7.68
CA ILE A 192 11.00 -7.15 -7.10
C ILE A 192 11.10 -7.48 -5.61
N THR A 193 10.00 -7.40 -4.89
CA THR A 193 9.97 -7.72 -3.45
C THR A 193 10.23 -9.20 -3.19
N ALA A 194 9.60 -10.08 -3.96
CA ALA A 194 9.83 -11.53 -3.86
C ALA A 194 11.29 -11.89 -4.19
N PHE A 195 11.90 -11.24 -5.19
CA PHE A 195 13.32 -11.39 -5.46
C PHE A 195 14.19 -10.92 -4.29
N GLY A 196 13.84 -9.80 -3.67
CA GLY A 196 14.52 -9.32 -2.45
C GLY A 196 14.47 -10.35 -1.30
N PHE A 197 13.31 -10.96 -1.06
CA PHE A 197 13.18 -12.03 -0.06
C PHE A 197 13.98 -13.28 -0.45
N LEU A 198 14.02 -13.61 -1.73
CA LEU A 198 14.82 -14.73 -2.23
C LEU A 198 16.33 -14.53 -1.98
N LEU A 199 16.83 -13.30 -2.12
CA LEU A 199 18.25 -12.98 -1.84
C LEU A 199 18.60 -13.12 -0.34
N VAL A 200 17.65 -12.82 0.55
CA VAL A 200 17.86 -12.88 2.01
C VAL A 200 17.57 -14.28 2.57
N GLY A 201 16.73 -15.07 1.90
CA GLY A 201 16.31 -16.39 2.33
C GLY A 201 17.14 -17.54 1.74
N HIS A 202 16.53 -18.75 1.68
CA HIS A 202 17.14 -19.93 1.06
C HIS A 202 17.04 -19.87 -0.47
N PHE A 203 18.00 -19.21 -1.09
CA PHE A 203 18.06 -18.94 -2.54
C PHE A 203 17.85 -20.20 -3.39
N SER A 204 18.55 -21.29 -3.09
CA SER A 204 18.54 -22.50 -3.88
C SER A 204 17.16 -23.18 -3.96
N ASN A 205 16.38 -23.16 -2.88
CA ASN A 205 15.08 -23.80 -2.82
C ASN A 205 13.93 -22.91 -3.34
N ALA A 206 14.09 -21.59 -3.23
CA ALA A 206 13.06 -20.64 -3.61
C ALA A 206 13.17 -20.20 -5.09
N LEU A 207 14.37 -20.24 -5.68
CA LEU A 207 14.63 -19.80 -7.05
C LEU A 207 13.76 -20.51 -8.11
N PRO A 208 13.61 -21.84 -8.11
CA PRO A 208 12.79 -22.51 -9.12
C PRO A 208 11.32 -22.10 -9.06
N LYS A 209 10.78 -21.91 -7.84
CA LYS A 209 9.41 -21.43 -7.63
C LYS A 209 9.25 -20.00 -8.13
N TRP A 210 10.18 -19.12 -7.80
CA TRP A 210 10.14 -17.72 -8.21
C TRP A 210 10.20 -17.58 -9.74
N VAL A 211 11.06 -18.33 -10.42
CA VAL A 211 11.17 -18.35 -11.91
C VAL A 211 9.84 -18.81 -12.52
N GLY A 212 9.19 -19.82 -11.95
CA GLY A 212 7.87 -20.28 -12.39
C GLY A 212 6.79 -19.18 -12.30
N PHE A 213 6.82 -18.36 -11.27
CA PHE A 213 5.90 -17.23 -11.11
C PHE A 213 6.27 -15.98 -11.90
N LEU A 214 7.50 -15.88 -12.42
CA LEU A 214 8.00 -14.67 -13.07
C LEU A 214 7.19 -14.31 -14.33
N PHE A 215 6.79 -15.31 -15.10
CA PHE A 215 6.05 -15.15 -16.36
C PHE A 215 4.53 -15.36 -16.21
N ASP A 216 4.08 -15.87 -15.06
CA ASP A 216 2.66 -16.13 -14.82
C ASP A 216 1.94 -14.85 -14.38
N THR A 217 1.17 -14.26 -15.29
CA THR A 217 0.38 -13.06 -15.05
C THR A 217 -0.97 -13.37 -14.40
N SER A 218 -1.36 -14.65 -14.32
CA SER A 218 -2.65 -15.07 -13.77
C SER A 218 -2.63 -15.29 -12.26
N THR A 219 -1.46 -15.53 -11.67
CA THR A 219 -1.32 -15.75 -10.23
C THR A 219 -1.61 -14.51 -9.41
N HIS A 220 -2.48 -14.69 -8.42
CA HIS A 220 -2.78 -13.61 -7.48
C HIS A 220 -1.52 -13.15 -6.74
N ALA A 221 -1.34 -11.83 -6.72
CA ALA A 221 -0.25 -11.11 -6.05
C ALA A 221 0.10 -11.64 -4.64
N LYS A 222 -0.90 -12.04 -3.91
CA LYS A 222 -0.76 -12.60 -2.55
C LYS A 222 -0.09 -13.98 -2.51
N LEU A 223 -0.19 -14.78 -3.58
CA LEU A 223 0.42 -16.13 -3.64
C LEU A 223 1.92 -16.07 -3.97
N VAL A 224 2.37 -15.04 -4.67
CA VAL A 224 3.78 -14.88 -5.06
C VAL A 224 4.67 -14.57 -3.85
N LEU A 225 4.12 -13.95 -2.79
CA LEU A 225 4.84 -13.58 -1.57
C LEU A 225 4.67 -14.62 -0.43
N ALA A 226 3.84 -15.63 -0.62
CA ALA A 226 3.59 -16.70 0.34
C ALA A 226 4.55 -17.88 0.17
#